data_553e1c5970ea45d37619b024f94206fb
#
_entry.id   553e1c5970ea45d37619b024f94206fb
#
_cell.length_a   1.000
_cell.length_b   1.000
_cell.length_c   1.000
_cell.angle_alpha   90.00
_cell.angle_beta   90.00
_cell.angle_gamma   90.00
#
_symmetry.space_group_name_H-M   'P 1'
#
loop_
_entity.id
_entity.type
_entity.pdbx_description
1 polymer ?
#
loop_
_entity_poly.entity_id
_entity_poly.type
_entity_poly.pdbx_seq_one_letter_code
_entity_poly.pdbx_strand_id
1 'polypeptide(L)'
;MRLFGGIRIRTTRIRRGALKAELDELDDNIKETKKSARLAPNLPEKLELQRKLRGLETKRDEAWRAYDAASREVDRQKDALLDEI
;
A
#
# COMPACT_ATOMS: atom_id res chain seq x y z
N MET A 1 -4.53 0.49 -31.31
CA MET A 1 -3.59 -0.40 -30.62
C MET A 1 -2.52 0.33 -29.85
N ARG A 2 -1.87 1.30 -30.45
CA ARG A 2 -0.87 2.13 -29.76
C ARG A 2 -1.43 2.88 -28.56
N LEU A 3 -2.68 3.30 -28.62
CA LEU A 3 -3.37 3.97 -27.52
C LEU A 3 -3.53 3.05 -26.29
N PHE A 4 -3.72 1.76 -26.51
CA PHE A 4 -3.86 0.80 -25.42
C PHE A 4 -2.57 0.64 -24.62
N GLY A 5 -1.41 0.66 -25.27
CA GLY A 5 -0.12 0.63 -24.56
C GLY A 5 0.06 1.84 -23.66
N GLY A 6 -0.26 3.04 -24.14
CA GLY A 6 -0.19 4.26 -23.35
C GLY A 6 -1.17 4.27 -22.20
N ILE A 7 -2.39 3.79 -22.41
CA ILE A 7 -3.41 3.66 -21.37
C ILE A 7 -2.96 2.70 -20.28
N ARG A 8 -2.35 1.56 -20.63
CA ARG A 8 -1.82 0.60 -19.66
C ARG A 8 -0.77 1.22 -18.75
N ILE A 9 0.15 1.98 -19.31
CA ILE A 9 1.20 2.65 -18.53
C ILE A 9 0.56 3.65 -17.55
N ARG A 10 -0.40 4.46 -18.00
CA ARG A 10 -1.13 5.39 -17.13
C ARG A 10 -1.88 4.67 -16.02
N THR A 11 -2.57 3.59 -16.35
CA THR A 11 -3.32 2.80 -15.39
C THR A 11 -2.40 2.24 -14.31
N THR A 12 -1.23 1.73 -14.68
CA THR A 12 -0.24 1.21 -13.73
C THR A 12 0.27 2.31 -12.80
N ARG A 13 0.55 3.51 -13.32
CA ARG A 13 0.98 4.65 -12.50
C ARG A 13 -0.09 5.12 -11.53
N ILE A 14 -1.34 5.21 -11.98
CA ILE A 14 -2.48 5.56 -11.13
C ILE A 14 -2.65 4.53 -10.03
N ARG A 15 -2.57 3.26 -10.35
CA ARG A 15 -2.66 2.17 -9.38
C ARG A 15 -1.56 2.26 -8.32
N ARG A 16 -0.33 2.54 -8.73
CA ARG A 16 0.79 2.72 -7.81
C ARG A 16 0.57 3.90 -6.88
N GLY A 17 0.08 5.02 -7.39
CA GLY A 17 -0.24 6.21 -6.60
C GLY A 17 -1.34 5.94 -5.58
N ALA A 18 -2.41 5.24 -5.99
CA ALA A 18 -3.50 4.84 -5.10
C ALA A 18 -3.03 3.89 -4.00
N LEU A 19 -2.16 2.94 -4.33
CA LEU A 19 -1.57 2.00 -3.36
C LEU A 19 -0.67 2.71 -2.36
N LYS A 20 0.07 3.72 -2.80
CA LYS A 20 0.91 4.53 -1.91
C LYS A 20 0.05 5.32 -0.92
N ALA A 21 -1.03 5.93 -1.39
CA ALA A 21 -1.96 6.64 -0.53
C ALA A 21 -2.60 5.71 0.51
N GLU A 22 -2.95 4.49 0.11
CA GLU A 22 -3.46 3.47 1.02
C GLU A 22 -2.43 3.08 2.08
N LEU A 23 -1.16 2.94 1.69
CA LEU A 23 -0.07 2.66 2.63
C LEU A 23 0.10 3.77 3.66
N ASP A 24 0.06 5.03 3.22
CA ASP A 24 0.18 6.18 4.11
C ASP A 24 -0.98 6.23 5.11
N GLU A 25 -2.19 5.95 4.65
CA GLU A 25 -3.38 5.90 5.50
C GLU A 25 -3.28 4.75 6.51
N LEU A 26 -2.82 3.58 6.09
CA LEU A 26 -2.62 2.44 6.98
C LEU A 26 -1.54 2.74 8.04
N ASP A 27 -0.46 3.40 7.66
CA ASP A 27 0.59 3.82 8.60
C ASP A 27 0.05 4.76 9.67
N ASP A 28 -0.78 5.73 9.28
CA ASP A 28 -1.42 6.65 10.21
C ASP A 28 -2.36 5.91 11.16
N ASN A 29 -3.17 5.00 10.65
CA ASN A 29 -4.06 4.18 11.45
C ASN A 29 -3.30 3.30 12.44
N ILE A 30 -2.17 2.74 12.02
CA ILE A 30 -1.30 1.94 12.90
C ILE A 30 -0.76 2.81 14.05
N LYS A 31 -0.26 4.01 13.76
CA LYS A 31 0.22 4.94 14.77
C LYS A 31 -0.86 5.31 15.78
N GLU A 32 -2.05 5.64 15.30
CA GLU A 32 -3.18 5.99 16.17
C GLU A 32 -3.60 4.81 17.03
N THR A 33 -3.64 3.61 16.45
CA THR A 33 -4.02 2.41 17.18
C THR A 33 -3.00 2.07 18.26
N LYS A 34 -1.70 2.19 17.97
CA LYS A 34 -0.64 2.01 18.97
C LYS A 34 -0.78 3.00 20.13
N LYS A 35 -1.05 4.26 19.82
CA LYS A 35 -1.28 5.30 20.83
C LYS A 35 -2.48 4.97 21.71
N SER A 36 -3.60 4.57 21.09
CA SER A 36 -4.80 4.17 21.81
C SER A 36 -4.55 2.94 22.70
N ALA A 37 -3.77 1.97 22.23
CA ALA A 37 -3.43 0.79 23.02
C ALA A 37 -2.61 1.14 24.26
N ARG A 38 -1.73 2.14 24.19
CA ARG A 38 -0.96 2.63 25.35
C ARG A 38 -1.85 3.32 26.37
N LEU A 39 -2.90 3.98 25.90
CA LEU A 39 -3.81 4.74 26.75
C LEU A 39 -5.04 3.94 27.19
N ALA A 40 -5.14 2.69 26.79
CA ALA A 40 -6.28 1.83 27.12
C ALA A 40 -6.40 1.66 28.65
N PRO A 41 -7.59 1.95 29.23
CA PRO A 41 -7.76 1.96 30.68
C PRO A 41 -7.85 0.57 31.29
N ASN A 42 -8.12 -0.47 30.50
CA ASN A 42 -8.26 -1.83 31.00
C ASN A 42 -7.70 -2.86 29.99
N LEU A 43 -7.52 -4.09 30.46
CA LEU A 43 -6.95 -5.15 29.66
C LEU A 43 -7.83 -5.59 28.46
N PRO A 44 -9.16 -5.73 28.59
CA PRO A 44 -10.00 -6.10 27.45
C PRO A 44 -9.91 -5.13 26.28
N GLU A 45 -9.93 -3.83 26.53
CA GLU A 45 -9.77 -2.81 25.49
C GLU A 45 -8.39 -2.86 24.84
N LYS A 46 -7.36 -3.06 25.64
CA LYS A 46 -6.00 -3.22 25.16
C LYS A 46 -5.87 -4.40 24.21
N LEU A 47 -6.48 -5.54 24.56
CA LEU A 47 -6.46 -6.74 23.71
C LEU A 47 -7.20 -6.52 22.39
N GLU A 48 -8.33 -5.83 22.40
CA GLU A 48 -9.06 -5.47 21.17
C GLU A 48 -8.23 -4.58 20.27
N LEU A 49 -7.58 -3.58 20.84
CA LEU A 49 -6.71 -2.67 20.08
C LEU A 49 -5.49 -3.40 19.51
N GLN A 50 -4.94 -4.37 20.24
CA GLN A 50 -3.85 -5.19 19.74
C GLN A 50 -4.29 -6.08 18.56
N ARG A 51 -5.51 -6.63 18.60
CA ARG A 51 -6.08 -7.38 17.49
C ARG A 51 -6.28 -6.50 16.26
N LYS A 52 -6.81 -5.30 16.47
CA LYS A 52 -6.97 -4.31 15.41
C LYS A 52 -5.63 -3.95 14.79
N LEU A 53 -4.62 -3.76 15.61
CA LEU A 53 -3.27 -3.44 15.17
C LEU A 53 -2.68 -4.55 14.28
N ARG A 54 -2.84 -5.80 14.68
CA ARG A 54 -2.40 -6.95 13.87
C ARG A 54 -3.10 -6.99 12.50
N GLY A 55 -4.41 -6.73 12.48
CA GLY A 55 -5.17 -6.66 11.23
C GLY A 55 -4.66 -5.54 10.31
N LEU A 56 -4.35 -4.38 10.88
CA LEU A 56 -3.80 -3.25 10.14
C LEU A 56 -2.40 -3.56 9.60
N GLU A 57 -1.55 -4.21 10.39
CA GLU A 57 -0.21 -4.61 9.98
C GLU A 57 -0.26 -5.62 8.83
N THR A 58 -1.18 -6.57 8.87
CA THR A 58 -1.40 -7.53 7.78
C THR A 58 -1.83 -6.82 6.50
N LYS A 59 -2.79 -5.90 6.60
CA LYS A 59 -3.23 -5.10 5.46
C LYS A 59 -2.09 -4.25 4.89
N ARG A 60 -1.25 -3.70 5.76
CA ARG A 60 -0.09 -2.93 5.36
C ARG A 60 0.90 -3.78 4.56
N ASP A 61 1.18 -4.99 5.02
CA ASP A 61 2.07 -5.92 4.31
C ASP A 61 1.52 -6.29 2.93
N GLU A 62 0.22 -6.57 2.83
CA GLU A 62 -0.44 -6.86 1.57
C GLU A 62 -0.40 -5.66 0.62
N ALA A 63 -0.70 -4.47 1.13
CA ALA A 63 -0.65 -3.24 0.35
C ALA A 63 0.77 -2.92 -0.11
N TRP A 64 1.77 -3.15 0.73
CA TRP A 64 3.18 -2.99 0.38
C TRP A 64 3.60 -3.92 -0.75
N ARG A 65 3.19 -5.19 -0.68
CA ARG A 65 3.47 -6.16 -1.75
C ARG A 65 2.82 -5.75 -3.07
N ALA A 66 1.58 -5.27 -3.02
CA ALA A 66 0.89 -4.78 -4.20
C ALA A 66 1.58 -3.54 -4.78
N TYR A 67 2.03 -2.61 -3.93
CA TYR A 67 2.79 -1.44 -4.35
C TYR A 67 4.12 -1.83 -5.01
N ASP A 68 4.86 -2.74 -4.41
CA ASP A 68 6.13 -3.22 -4.94
C ASP A 68 5.95 -3.89 -6.30
N ALA A 69 4.92 -4.73 -6.45
CA ALA A 69 4.60 -5.37 -7.73
C ALA A 69 4.23 -4.33 -8.79
N ALA A 70 3.43 -3.33 -8.45
CA ALA A 70 3.07 -2.25 -9.37
C ALA A 70 4.27 -1.41 -9.78
N SER A 71 5.20 -1.14 -8.85
CA SER A 71 6.43 -0.41 -9.12
C SER A 71 7.34 -1.17 -10.07
N ARG A 72 7.48 -2.48 -9.87
CA ARG A 72 8.27 -3.34 -10.77
C ARG A 72 7.69 -3.36 -12.18
N GLU A 73 6.37 -3.38 -12.29
CA GLU A 73 5.70 -3.36 -13.59
C GLU A 73 5.96 -2.04 -14.33
N VAL A 74 5.92 -0.90 -13.64
CA VAL A 74 6.27 0.40 -14.24
C VAL A 74 7.71 0.40 -14.73
N ASP A 75 8.65 -0.10 -13.94
CA ASP A 75 10.07 -0.14 -14.31
C ASP A 75 10.29 -1.07 -15.50
N ARG A 76 9.63 -2.21 -15.55
CA ARG A 76 9.70 -3.15 -16.67
C ARG A 76 9.21 -2.51 -17.96
N GLN A 77 8.11 -1.75 -17.91
CA GLN A 77 7.58 -1.05 -19.06
C GLN A 77 8.53 0.05 -19.56
N LYS A 78 9.18 0.75 -18.66
CA LYS A 78 10.19 1.74 -19.01
C LYS A 78 11.40 1.10 -19.70
N ASP A 79 11.89 0.00 -19.18
CA ASP A 79 13.03 -0.72 -19.75
C ASP A 79 12.71 -1.25 -21.14
N ALA A 80 11.52 -1.79 -21.34
CA ALA A 80 11.05 -2.24 -22.65
C ALA A 80 11.01 -1.10 -23.67
N LEU A 81 10.55 0.08 -23.27
CA LEU A 81 10.52 1.26 -24.13
C LEU A 81 11.93 1.74 -24.50
N LEU A 82 12.86 1.70 -23.56
CA LEU A 82 14.25 2.08 -23.81
C LEU A 82 14.95 1.11 -24.75
N ASP A 83 14.68 -0.18 -24.65
CA ASP A 83 15.25 -1.21 -25.51
C ASP A 83 14.79 -1.08 -26.96
N GLU A 84 13.62 -0.53 -27.22
CA GLU A 84 13.11 -0.30 -28.56
C GLU A 84 13.76 0.89 -29.27
N ILE A 85 14.37 1.77 -28.55
CA ILE A 85 15.06 2.95 -29.09
C ILE A 85 16.47 2.60 -29.56
#